data_da4dbac9bd65bd8d11d88fccafa7389c
#
_entry.id   da4dbac9bd65bd8d11d88fccafa7389c
#
_cell.length_a   1.000
_cell.length_b   1.000
_cell.length_c   1.000
_cell.angle_alpha   90.00
_cell.angle_beta   90.00
_cell.angle_gamma   90.00
#
_symmetry.space_group_name_H-M   'P 1'
#
loop_
_entity.id
_entity.type
_entity.pdbx_description
1 polymer ?
#
loop_
_entity_poly.entity_id
_entity_poly.type
_entity_poly.pdbx_seq_one_letter_code
_entity_poly.pdbx_strand_id
1 'polypeptide(L)'
;MCIRDSANAIRALSMDAVQKANSGHPGAPMGMADIAEVLWNDFLRHNPNDPHWYNRDRFVLSNGHASMLLYSLLHLTGYDLPLEELKNFRQLHSKTPGHPEYGLTPGVETTTGPLGQGLANAVGFAIAERTLAAQFNQPGHDIVDHYTYVFMGDGCLMEGISHEASSLAGTLGLGKLIGFYDHNGISIDGETDGWFTDDTAKRFEAYHWHVVHEIDGHDPQAIKKAIEEAQAVTDKPSLIICRTTIGFGSPNKAGKEESHGAALGEEEVALTRKQLGWNHPPFEIPKEIYRAWDAHEKGEKAQQSWKEKFAAYKQAHPELAAEFTRRMSSELPADWQKTADDYIAKLQSEPAKIASRKASQNALNVYGPALPEFLGGSADLAPSNLTIWKGSVSLKEEAAGNYIHYGVREFGMTAIANGISMHGGFIPYTCLLYTSPSPRDV
;
A
#
# COMPACT_ATOMS: atom_id res chain seq x y z
N MET A 1 -13.59 -16.93 20.86
CA MET A 1 -13.34 -15.54 21.29
C MET A 1 -14.25 -14.64 20.45
N CYS A 2 -14.74 -13.56 21.02
CA CYS A 2 -15.59 -12.62 20.27
C CYS A 2 -14.70 -11.72 19.41
N ILE A 3 -15.04 -11.51 18.13
CA ILE A 3 -14.34 -10.57 17.22
C ILE A 3 -14.21 -9.19 17.87
N ARG A 4 -15.22 -8.77 18.64
CA ARG A 4 -15.19 -7.49 19.37
C ARG A 4 -14.04 -7.41 20.37
N ASP A 5 -13.69 -8.50 21.07
CA ASP A 5 -12.58 -8.50 22.03
C ASP A 5 -11.23 -8.38 21.30
N SER A 6 -11.10 -9.02 20.14
CA SER A 6 -9.96 -8.92 19.23
C SER A 6 -9.76 -7.47 18.74
N ALA A 7 -10.81 -6.83 18.23
CA ALA A 7 -10.78 -5.44 17.77
C ALA A 7 -10.51 -4.47 18.94
N ASN A 8 -11.03 -4.76 20.14
CA ASN A 8 -10.78 -3.93 21.32
C ASN A 8 -9.32 -3.94 21.78
N ALA A 9 -8.54 -4.98 21.46
CA ALA A 9 -7.10 -4.97 21.70
C ALA A 9 -6.39 -3.89 20.88
N ILE A 10 -6.79 -3.70 19.61
CA ILE A 10 -6.29 -2.61 18.75
C ILE A 10 -6.64 -1.26 19.35
N ARG A 11 -7.90 -1.08 19.77
CA ARG A 11 -8.37 0.17 20.39
C ARG A 11 -7.59 0.50 21.65
N ALA A 12 -7.40 -0.51 22.52
CA ALA A 12 -6.66 -0.37 23.77
C ALA A 12 -5.21 0.03 23.54
N LEU A 13 -4.48 -0.70 22.69
CA LEU A 13 -3.08 -0.39 22.37
C LEU A 13 -2.94 1.01 21.77
N SER A 14 -3.85 1.39 20.86
CA SER A 14 -3.81 2.68 20.18
C SER A 14 -4.05 3.85 21.14
N MET A 15 -5.09 3.78 21.97
CA MET A 15 -5.36 4.86 22.94
C MET A 15 -4.27 4.94 24.00
N ASP A 16 -3.72 3.80 24.46
CA ASP A 16 -2.67 3.77 25.49
C ASP A 16 -1.36 4.38 24.97
N ALA A 17 -0.95 4.02 23.76
CA ALA A 17 0.29 4.54 23.17
C ALA A 17 0.20 6.05 22.90
N VAL A 18 -0.92 6.50 22.33
CA VAL A 18 -1.15 7.94 22.09
C VAL A 18 -1.26 8.70 23.42
N GLN A 19 -1.93 8.15 24.44
CA GLN A 19 -2.04 8.77 25.76
C GLN A 19 -0.67 8.87 26.43
N LYS A 20 0.13 7.79 26.40
CA LYS A 20 1.48 7.80 26.98
C LYS A 20 2.42 8.79 26.28
N ALA A 21 2.36 8.87 24.96
CA ALA A 21 3.14 9.82 24.17
C ALA A 21 2.63 11.27 24.30
N ASN A 22 1.41 11.45 24.81
CA ASN A 22 0.67 12.71 24.82
C ASN A 22 0.68 13.40 23.41
N SER A 23 0.70 12.58 22.38
CA SER A 23 0.77 13.00 20.97
C SER A 23 0.36 11.86 20.05
N GLY A 24 -0.43 12.14 19.02
CA GLY A 24 -0.83 11.15 18.03
C GLY A 24 -2.32 11.20 17.73
N HIS A 25 -2.79 10.20 16.98
CA HIS A 25 -4.13 10.17 16.42
C HIS A 25 -4.83 8.87 16.83
N PRO A 26 -5.63 8.86 17.92
CA PRO A 26 -6.29 7.64 18.39
C PRO A 26 -7.59 7.34 17.65
N GLY A 27 -8.24 8.34 17.05
CA GLY A 27 -9.61 8.26 16.57
C GLY A 27 -9.81 7.27 15.43
N ALA A 28 -9.03 7.39 14.35
CA ALA A 28 -9.12 6.48 13.21
C ALA A 28 -8.72 5.03 13.57
N PRO A 29 -7.64 4.76 14.33
CA PRO A 29 -7.35 3.41 14.85
C PRO A 29 -8.52 2.78 15.62
N MET A 30 -9.21 3.56 16.43
CA MET A 30 -10.36 3.06 17.20
C MET A 30 -11.58 2.81 16.32
N GLY A 31 -11.81 3.68 15.31
CA GLY A 31 -12.93 3.54 14.37
C GLY A 31 -12.76 2.37 13.42
N MET A 32 -11.56 2.16 12.90
CA MET A 32 -11.28 1.12 11.90
C MET A 32 -10.92 -0.25 12.48
N ALA A 33 -10.92 -0.42 13.79
CA ALA A 33 -10.44 -1.65 14.44
C ALA A 33 -11.20 -2.91 14.02
N ASP A 34 -12.51 -2.85 13.79
CA ASP A 34 -13.31 -4.00 13.36
C ASP A 34 -13.00 -4.38 11.91
N ILE A 35 -12.83 -3.38 11.01
CA ILE A 35 -12.44 -3.61 9.63
C ILE A 35 -11.06 -4.26 9.56
N ALA A 36 -10.11 -3.74 10.34
CA ALA A 36 -8.76 -4.26 10.39
C ALA A 36 -8.71 -5.69 10.97
N GLU A 37 -9.51 -5.99 11.99
CA GLU A 37 -9.61 -7.32 12.58
C GLU A 37 -10.07 -8.35 11.55
N VAL A 38 -11.17 -8.08 10.86
CA VAL A 38 -11.70 -9.00 9.85
C VAL A 38 -10.73 -9.18 8.70
N LEU A 39 -10.14 -8.09 8.18
CA LEU A 39 -9.18 -8.17 7.07
C LEU A 39 -7.95 -9.00 7.44
N TRP A 40 -7.30 -8.71 8.56
CA TRP A 40 -6.04 -9.32 8.94
C TRP A 40 -6.18 -10.76 9.42
N ASN A 41 -7.24 -11.07 10.13
CA ASN A 41 -7.47 -12.43 10.62
C ASN A 41 -8.07 -13.37 9.58
N ASP A 42 -9.00 -12.89 8.73
CA ASP A 42 -9.71 -13.79 7.82
C ASP A 42 -9.14 -13.82 6.40
N PHE A 43 -8.58 -12.71 5.89
CA PHE A 43 -8.25 -12.57 4.46
C PHE A 43 -6.78 -12.34 4.16
N LEU A 44 -6.10 -11.45 4.89
CA LEU A 44 -4.73 -11.04 4.56
C LEU A 44 -3.75 -12.22 4.64
N ARG A 45 -3.05 -12.49 3.54
CA ARG A 45 -2.01 -13.52 3.47
C ARG A 45 -0.65 -12.89 3.73
N HIS A 46 -0.11 -13.11 4.91
CA HIS A 46 1.18 -12.59 5.33
C HIS A 46 1.90 -13.59 6.22
N ASN A 47 3.21 -13.43 6.40
CA ASN A 47 3.99 -14.26 7.33
C ASN A 47 4.85 -13.35 8.22
N PRO A 48 4.57 -13.25 9.53
CA PRO A 48 5.38 -12.45 10.45
C PRO A 48 6.87 -12.87 10.50
N ASN A 49 7.17 -14.15 10.26
CA ASN A 49 8.54 -14.68 10.22
C ASN A 49 9.29 -14.28 8.93
N ASP A 50 8.57 -13.90 7.87
CA ASP A 50 9.15 -13.45 6.61
C ASP A 50 8.35 -12.27 6.03
N PRO A 51 8.57 -11.05 6.56
CA PRO A 51 7.91 -9.83 6.07
C PRO A 51 8.18 -9.52 4.60
N HIS A 52 9.15 -10.18 3.99
CA HIS A 52 9.58 -9.98 2.60
C HIS A 52 9.16 -11.12 1.67
N TRP A 53 8.33 -12.05 2.12
CA TRP A 53 7.79 -13.10 1.26
C TRP A 53 7.20 -12.52 -0.04
N TYR A 54 7.66 -12.99 -1.19
CA TYR A 54 7.38 -12.38 -2.49
C TYR A 54 5.87 -12.32 -2.81
N ASN A 55 5.12 -13.36 -2.50
CA ASN A 55 3.68 -13.47 -2.81
C ASN A 55 2.76 -13.18 -1.60
N ARG A 56 3.24 -12.42 -0.62
CA ARG A 56 2.37 -11.91 0.45
C ARG A 56 1.42 -10.85 -0.09
N ASP A 57 0.22 -10.72 0.49
CA ASP A 57 -0.62 -9.56 0.24
C ASP A 57 0.05 -8.29 0.79
N ARG A 58 -0.24 -7.15 0.18
CA ARG A 58 0.29 -5.85 0.58
C ARG A 58 -0.79 -5.07 1.33
N PHE A 59 -0.45 -4.58 2.50
CA PHE A 59 -1.33 -3.70 3.26
C PHE A 59 -0.76 -2.29 3.33
N VAL A 60 -1.55 -1.29 2.92
CA VAL A 60 -1.16 0.12 2.92
C VAL A 60 -2.13 0.93 3.78
N LEU A 61 -1.58 1.68 4.72
CA LEU A 61 -2.33 2.65 5.51
C LEU A 61 -2.12 4.04 4.92
N SER A 62 -3.00 4.49 4.00
CA SER A 62 -2.88 5.78 3.32
C SER A 62 -3.17 6.96 4.27
N ASN A 63 -4.07 6.78 5.24
CA ASN A 63 -4.24 7.67 6.37
C ASN A 63 -3.16 7.41 7.42
N GLY A 64 -1.90 7.67 7.07
CA GLY A 64 -0.71 7.30 7.85
C GLY A 64 -0.65 7.90 9.26
N HIS A 65 -1.41 8.96 9.55
CA HIS A 65 -1.57 9.49 10.90
C HIS A 65 -2.22 8.46 11.86
N ALA A 66 -3.02 7.51 11.32
CA ALA A 66 -3.56 6.39 12.08
C ALA A 66 -2.53 5.27 12.35
N SER A 67 -1.26 5.60 12.40
CA SER A 67 -0.11 4.67 12.48
C SER A 67 -0.23 3.61 13.59
N MET A 68 -0.83 3.97 14.73
CA MET A 68 -1.05 3.03 15.83
C MET A 68 -1.98 1.87 15.46
N LEU A 69 -2.87 2.03 14.46
CA LEU A 69 -3.62 0.89 13.91
C LEU A 69 -2.66 -0.15 13.35
N LEU A 70 -1.77 0.26 12.46
CA LEU A 70 -0.81 -0.63 11.82
C LEU A 70 0.18 -1.23 12.82
N TYR A 71 0.71 -0.43 13.76
CA TYR A 71 1.64 -0.93 14.76
C TYR A 71 0.98 -1.94 15.71
N SER A 72 -0.28 -1.72 16.09
CA SER A 72 -1.03 -2.68 16.90
C SER A 72 -1.25 -4.00 16.14
N LEU A 73 -1.58 -3.94 14.85
CA LEU A 73 -1.74 -5.12 13.99
C LEU A 73 -0.43 -5.90 13.85
N LEU A 74 0.67 -5.22 13.55
CA LEU A 74 1.99 -5.86 13.42
C LEU A 74 2.44 -6.52 14.72
N HIS A 75 2.23 -5.84 15.86
CA HIS A 75 2.54 -6.40 17.17
C HIS A 75 1.69 -7.63 17.49
N LEU A 76 0.38 -7.52 17.35
CA LEU A 76 -0.56 -8.60 17.70
C LEU A 76 -0.38 -9.83 16.82
N THR A 77 -0.09 -9.66 15.53
CA THR A 77 0.10 -10.76 14.59
C THR A 77 1.47 -11.43 14.67
N GLY A 78 2.41 -10.87 15.45
CA GLY A 78 3.68 -11.50 15.78
C GLY A 78 4.89 -11.06 14.96
N TYR A 79 4.82 -9.91 14.26
CA TYR A 79 6.03 -9.31 13.67
C TYR A 79 7.04 -8.90 14.74
N ASP A 80 8.31 -8.72 14.37
CA ASP A 80 9.36 -8.23 15.28
C ASP A 80 9.12 -6.76 15.69
N LEU A 81 8.01 -6.56 16.37
CA LEU A 81 7.59 -5.29 16.94
C LEU A 81 7.10 -5.53 18.38
N PRO A 82 8.00 -5.63 19.38
CA PRO A 82 7.64 -5.92 20.75
C PRO A 82 6.83 -4.79 21.38
N LEU A 83 6.04 -5.13 22.40
CA LEU A 83 5.16 -4.18 23.12
C LEU A 83 5.91 -2.93 23.63
N GLU A 84 7.19 -3.07 23.94
CA GLU A 84 8.01 -1.95 24.40
C GLU A 84 8.16 -0.86 23.33
N GLU A 85 8.20 -1.24 22.04
CA GLU A 85 8.19 -0.28 20.95
C GLU A 85 6.86 0.49 20.85
N LEU A 86 5.73 -0.16 21.10
CA LEU A 86 4.43 0.51 21.18
C LEU A 86 4.36 1.49 22.35
N LYS A 87 4.95 1.12 23.49
CA LYS A 87 5.08 2.01 24.64
C LYS A 87 6.00 3.22 24.37
N ASN A 88 6.90 3.08 23.42
CA ASN A 88 7.81 4.13 22.95
C ASN A 88 7.33 4.82 21.67
N PHE A 89 6.03 4.79 21.42
CA PHE A 89 5.41 5.48 20.28
C PHE A 89 5.83 6.95 20.20
N ARG A 90 6.29 7.40 19.03
CA ARG A 90 6.79 8.76 18.76
C ARG A 90 8.03 9.16 19.58
N GLN A 91 8.74 8.22 20.19
CA GLN A 91 9.99 8.52 20.84
C GLN A 91 11.16 8.37 19.86
N LEU A 92 12.21 9.17 20.07
CA LEU A 92 13.41 9.12 19.23
C LEU A 92 14.02 7.72 19.23
N HIS A 93 14.35 7.21 18.05
CA HIS A 93 14.89 5.87 17.79
C HIS A 93 13.96 4.68 18.03
N SER A 94 12.68 4.89 18.33
CA SER A 94 11.72 3.78 18.38
C SER A 94 11.36 3.27 16.98
N LYS A 95 10.95 2.00 16.89
CA LYS A 95 10.40 1.42 15.67
C LYS A 95 8.96 1.90 15.35
N THR A 96 8.40 2.80 16.16
CA THR A 96 7.02 3.30 16.03
C THR A 96 6.98 4.82 15.89
N PRO A 97 7.50 5.38 14.78
CA PRO A 97 7.42 6.81 14.50
C PRO A 97 5.97 7.27 14.37
N GLY A 98 5.74 8.59 14.34
CA GLY A 98 4.41 9.17 14.27
C GLY A 98 3.60 8.78 13.02
N HIS A 99 4.27 8.41 11.94
CA HIS A 99 3.70 7.89 10.69
C HIS A 99 4.53 6.67 10.27
N PRO A 100 3.94 5.69 9.54
CA PRO A 100 4.68 4.51 9.11
C PRO A 100 5.86 4.85 8.20
N GLU A 101 7.01 4.24 8.46
CA GLU A 101 8.23 4.43 7.66
C GLU A 101 8.75 3.08 7.15
N TYR A 102 8.88 2.99 5.83
CA TYR A 102 9.43 1.81 5.16
C TYR A 102 10.89 1.58 5.57
N GLY A 103 11.22 0.33 5.88
CA GLY A 103 12.57 -0.07 6.30
C GLY A 103 12.87 0.17 7.78
N LEU A 104 12.01 0.87 8.54
CA LEU A 104 12.16 1.07 9.98
C LEU A 104 11.35 0.04 10.78
N THR A 105 10.07 -0.12 10.46
CA THR A 105 9.17 -1.05 11.15
C THR A 105 8.98 -2.30 10.30
N PRO A 106 9.30 -3.52 10.76
CA PRO A 106 9.03 -4.74 10.00
C PRO A 106 7.54 -4.87 9.64
N GLY A 107 7.26 -5.17 8.36
CA GLY A 107 5.89 -5.31 7.84
C GLY A 107 5.25 -4.01 7.34
N VAL A 108 5.92 -2.86 7.45
CA VAL A 108 5.49 -1.62 6.79
C VAL A 108 5.88 -1.65 5.32
N GLU A 109 4.90 -1.62 4.43
CA GLU A 109 5.11 -1.75 2.98
C GLU A 109 5.53 -0.44 2.30
N THR A 110 5.12 0.70 2.85
CA THR A 110 5.46 2.03 2.31
C THR A 110 5.39 3.11 3.38
N THR A 111 6.20 4.14 3.21
CA THR A 111 6.16 5.35 4.04
C THR A 111 4.91 6.15 3.70
N THR A 112 4.10 6.46 4.71
CA THR A 112 2.90 7.30 4.58
C THR A 112 2.91 8.42 5.62
N GLY A 113 1.95 9.32 5.55
CA GLY A 113 1.86 10.53 6.36
C GLY A 113 1.22 11.63 5.52
N PRO A 114 1.83 12.06 4.40
CA PRO A 114 1.12 12.89 3.43
C PRO A 114 -0.07 12.10 2.86
N LEU A 115 -1.28 12.63 3.04
CA LEU A 115 -2.53 11.98 2.66
C LEU A 115 -2.59 11.72 1.14
N GLY A 116 -3.19 10.60 0.74
CA GLY A 116 -3.30 10.21 -0.67
C GLY A 116 -2.06 9.51 -1.26
N GLN A 117 -0.85 9.72 -0.71
CA GLN A 117 0.38 9.08 -1.19
C GLN A 117 0.30 7.55 -1.09
N GLY A 118 -0.22 7.03 0.03
CA GLY A 118 -0.37 5.59 0.23
C GLY A 118 -1.28 4.94 -0.81
N LEU A 119 -2.39 5.58 -1.19
CA LEU A 119 -3.27 5.09 -2.25
C LEU A 119 -2.51 5.03 -3.59
N ALA A 120 -1.76 6.06 -3.94
CA ALA A 120 -0.98 6.06 -5.18
C ALA A 120 0.14 4.99 -5.18
N ASN A 121 0.78 4.76 -4.02
CA ASN A 121 1.73 3.64 -3.88
C ASN A 121 1.02 2.28 -4.02
N ALA A 122 -0.18 2.12 -3.44
CA ALA A 122 -0.98 0.90 -3.59
C ALA A 122 -1.34 0.61 -5.06
N VAL A 123 -1.64 1.65 -5.84
CA VAL A 123 -1.82 1.51 -7.30
C VAL A 123 -0.53 1.00 -7.95
N GLY A 124 0.63 1.51 -7.53
CA GLY A 124 1.94 1.02 -7.98
C GLY A 124 2.18 -0.46 -7.66
N PHE A 125 1.83 -0.90 -6.45
CA PHE A 125 1.89 -2.32 -6.06
C PHE A 125 0.99 -3.20 -6.94
N ALA A 126 -0.24 -2.76 -7.20
CA ALA A 126 -1.17 -3.51 -8.04
C ALA A 126 -0.75 -3.56 -9.52
N ILE A 127 -0.12 -2.50 -10.05
CA ILE A 127 0.49 -2.52 -11.39
C ILE A 127 1.62 -3.55 -11.44
N ALA A 128 2.49 -3.55 -10.43
CA ALA A 128 3.63 -4.47 -10.37
C ALA A 128 3.14 -5.93 -10.27
N GLU A 129 2.17 -6.22 -9.40
CA GLU A 129 1.57 -7.56 -9.30
C GLU A 129 1.00 -8.02 -10.65
N ARG A 130 0.11 -7.21 -11.27
CA ARG A 130 -0.53 -7.55 -12.54
C ARG A 130 0.48 -7.80 -13.66
N THR A 131 1.53 -6.97 -13.73
CA THR A 131 2.55 -7.08 -14.77
C THR A 131 3.46 -8.30 -14.53
N LEU A 132 3.89 -8.55 -13.28
CA LEU A 132 4.63 -9.78 -12.95
C LEU A 132 3.80 -11.03 -13.21
N ALA A 133 2.52 -11.04 -12.81
CA ALA A 133 1.62 -12.16 -13.08
C ALA A 133 1.52 -12.45 -14.58
N ALA A 134 1.36 -11.40 -15.41
CA ALA A 134 1.31 -11.55 -16.86
C ALA A 134 2.63 -12.04 -17.48
N GLN A 135 3.78 -11.69 -16.90
CA GLN A 135 5.10 -12.09 -17.40
C GLN A 135 5.52 -13.50 -16.94
N PHE A 136 5.12 -13.90 -15.72
CA PHE A 136 5.67 -15.10 -15.10
C PHE A 136 4.67 -16.22 -14.84
N ASN A 137 3.38 -15.94 -14.63
CA ASN A 137 2.40 -17.01 -14.44
C ASN A 137 2.27 -17.85 -15.70
N GLN A 138 2.15 -19.16 -15.51
CA GLN A 138 1.97 -20.14 -16.58
C GLN A 138 0.75 -21.02 -16.29
N PRO A 139 0.11 -21.61 -17.29
CA PRO A 139 -1.05 -22.48 -17.05
C PRO A 139 -0.79 -23.54 -15.98
N GLY A 140 -1.55 -23.49 -14.89
CA GLY A 140 -1.39 -24.36 -13.73
C GLY A 140 -0.31 -23.95 -12.74
N HIS A 141 0.33 -22.82 -12.94
CA HIS A 141 1.44 -22.33 -12.10
C HIS A 141 1.31 -20.81 -11.84
N ASP A 142 0.37 -20.44 -11.01
CA ASP A 142 0.19 -19.04 -10.56
C ASP A 142 1.12 -18.75 -9.39
N ILE A 143 2.32 -18.22 -9.68
CA ILE A 143 3.33 -17.88 -8.68
C ILE A 143 3.24 -16.46 -8.19
N VAL A 144 2.58 -15.57 -8.94
CA VAL A 144 2.26 -14.19 -8.57
C VAL A 144 0.73 -14.08 -8.48
N ASP A 145 0.23 -14.00 -7.25
CA ASP A 145 -1.21 -14.02 -6.98
C ASP A 145 -1.47 -13.41 -5.59
N HIS A 146 -1.34 -12.10 -5.44
CA HIS A 146 -1.57 -11.41 -4.18
C HIS A 146 -2.37 -10.13 -4.36
N TYR A 147 -3.10 -9.78 -3.32
CA TYR A 147 -3.90 -8.55 -3.27
C TYR A 147 -3.08 -7.38 -2.71
N THR A 148 -3.50 -6.19 -3.07
CA THR A 148 -3.12 -4.95 -2.39
C THR A 148 -4.35 -4.35 -1.73
N TYR A 149 -4.30 -4.23 -0.40
CA TYR A 149 -5.35 -3.62 0.41
C TYR A 149 -4.88 -2.25 0.88
N VAL A 150 -5.75 -1.24 0.76
CA VAL A 150 -5.41 0.14 1.18
C VAL A 150 -6.53 0.73 2.03
N PHE A 151 -6.18 1.23 3.22
CA PHE A 151 -7.07 1.98 4.09
C PHE A 151 -6.91 3.48 3.85
N MET A 152 -8.05 4.19 3.77
CA MET A 152 -8.13 5.61 3.44
C MET A 152 -9.20 6.28 4.30
N GLY A 153 -8.98 7.53 4.67
CA GLY A 153 -10.02 8.38 5.30
C GLY A 153 -10.47 9.47 4.35
N ASP A 154 -11.41 10.31 4.82
CA ASP A 154 -11.97 11.45 4.08
C ASP A 154 -10.87 12.34 3.48
N GLY A 155 -9.88 12.74 4.28
CA GLY A 155 -8.77 13.58 3.83
C GLY A 155 -7.93 12.94 2.73
N CYS A 156 -7.75 11.61 2.73
CA CYS A 156 -7.06 10.93 1.62
C CYS A 156 -7.81 11.09 0.31
N LEU A 157 -9.13 11.08 0.33
CA LEU A 157 -9.97 11.17 -0.86
C LEU A 157 -10.22 12.62 -1.33
N MET A 158 -9.89 13.62 -0.51
CA MET A 158 -9.85 15.03 -0.90
C MET A 158 -8.60 15.37 -1.71
N GLU A 159 -7.50 14.65 -1.50
CA GLU A 159 -6.22 14.92 -2.16
C GLU A 159 -6.28 14.74 -3.68
N GLY A 160 -5.71 15.68 -4.43
CA GLY A 160 -5.67 15.64 -5.89
C GLY A 160 -4.99 14.39 -6.45
N ILE A 161 -3.92 13.92 -5.79
CA ILE A 161 -3.20 12.70 -6.17
C ILE A 161 -4.08 11.45 -6.13
N SER A 162 -5.07 11.40 -5.24
CA SER A 162 -6.01 10.28 -5.14
C SER A 162 -6.91 10.20 -6.38
N HIS A 163 -7.31 11.34 -6.95
CA HIS A 163 -8.04 11.39 -8.22
C HIS A 163 -7.18 10.88 -9.38
N GLU A 164 -5.92 11.32 -9.47
CA GLU A 164 -4.98 10.88 -10.50
C GLU A 164 -4.75 9.37 -10.45
N ALA A 165 -4.44 8.83 -9.29
CA ALA A 165 -4.12 7.43 -9.09
C ALA A 165 -5.34 6.52 -9.28
N SER A 166 -6.50 6.88 -8.70
CA SER A 166 -7.73 6.08 -8.82
C SER A 166 -8.25 5.99 -10.24
N SER A 167 -8.21 7.12 -10.97
CA SER A 167 -8.59 7.15 -12.38
C SER A 167 -7.69 6.23 -13.23
N LEU A 168 -6.38 6.22 -13.00
CA LEU A 168 -5.48 5.32 -13.71
C LEU A 168 -5.69 3.85 -13.33
N ALA A 169 -5.93 3.57 -12.05
CA ALA A 169 -6.19 2.20 -11.56
C ALA A 169 -7.42 1.57 -12.23
N GLY A 170 -8.51 2.33 -12.34
CA GLY A 170 -9.71 1.86 -13.04
C GLY A 170 -9.47 1.69 -14.55
N THR A 171 -8.74 2.63 -15.17
CA THR A 171 -8.36 2.53 -16.59
C THR A 171 -7.56 1.25 -16.88
N LEU A 172 -6.66 0.87 -15.98
CA LEU A 172 -5.84 -0.34 -16.11
C LEU A 172 -6.56 -1.62 -15.66
N GLY A 173 -7.73 -1.53 -15.03
CA GLY A 173 -8.47 -2.70 -14.57
C GLY A 173 -7.73 -3.51 -13.49
N LEU A 174 -7.24 -2.84 -12.42
CA LEU A 174 -6.41 -3.47 -11.38
C LEU A 174 -7.26 -4.28 -10.39
N GLY A 175 -7.72 -5.46 -10.80
CA GLY A 175 -8.71 -6.27 -10.06
C GLY A 175 -8.25 -6.79 -8.70
N LYS A 176 -6.95 -6.74 -8.38
CA LYS A 176 -6.43 -7.13 -7.06
C LYS A 176 -6.13 -5.93 -6.14
N LEU A 177 -6.58 -4.74 -6.49
CA LEU A 177 -6.55 -3.56 -5.64
C LEU A 177 -7.90 -3.37 -4.95
N ILE A 178 -7.90 -3.44 -3.61
CA ILE A 178 -9.11 -3.27 -2.79
C ILE A 178 -8.88 -2.14 -1.79
N GLY A 179 -9.64 -1.05 -1.95
CA GLY A 179 -9.63 0.09 -1.06
C GLY A 179 -10.75 0.02 -0.01
N PHE A 180 -10.44 0.41 1.21
CA PHE A 180 -11.41 0.61 2.29
C PHE A 180 -11.46 2.10 2.62
N TYR A 181 -12.61 2.69 2.46
CA TYR A 181 -12.85 4.08 2.80
C TYR A 181 -13.47 4.16 4.20
N ASP A 182 -12.73 4.68 5.15
CA ASP A 182 -13.18 5.06 6.48
C ASP A 182 -14.03 6.32 6.37
N HIS A 183 -15.31 6.13 6.09
CA HIS A 183 -16.30 7.19 5.93
C HIS A 183 -16.89 7.55 7.30
N ASN A 184 -16.13 8.31 8.08
CA ASN A 184 -16.57 8.77 9.41
C ASN A 184 -17.05 10.23 9.41
N GLY A 185 -16.83 10.99 8.33
CA GLY A 185 -17.30 12.35 8.16
C GLY A 185 -16.61 13.39 9.06
N ILE A 186 -15.44 13.06 9.63
CA ILE A 186 -14.70 13.93 10.55
C ILE A 186 -13.27 14.15 10.04
N SER A 187 -12.89 15.40 9.96
CA SER A 187 -11.50 15.84 9.80
C SER A 187 -10.98 16.54 11.06
N ILE A 188 -9.75 17.03 11.03
CA ILE A 188 -9.19 17.76 12.17
C ILE A 188 -9.91 19.10 12.42
N ASP A 189 -10.54 19.66 11.39
CA ASP A 189 -11.30 20.91 11.47
C ASP A 189 -12.78 20.71 11.87
N GLY A 190 -13.21 19.45 12.07
CA GLY A 190 -14.58 19.09 12.43
C GLY A 190 -15.31 18.28 11.36
N GLU A 191 -16.64 18.39 11.33
CA GLU A 191 -17.50 17.69 10.37
C GLU A 191 -17.22 18.12 8.94
N THR A 192 -17.12 17.16 8.02
CA THR A 192 -16.71 17.43 6.62
C THR A 192 -17.81 18.00 5.75
N ASP A 193 -19.06 17.99 6.17
CA ASP A 193 -20.25 18.43 5.41
C ASP A 193 -20.14 19.87 4.85
N GLY A 194 -19.32 20.72 5.46
CA GLY A 194 -19.09 22.09 5.02
C GLY A 194 -18.13 22.28 3.86
N TRP A 195 -17.29 21.27 3.54
CA TRP A 195 -16.22 21.40 2.54
C TRP A 195 -15.90 20.11 1.75
N PHE A 196 -16.56 18.99 2.05
CA PHE A 196 -16.40 17.74 1.30
C PHE A 196 -17.78 17.09 1.09
N THR A 197 -18.41 17.44 -0.02
CA THR A 197 -19.77 17.03 -0.39
C THR A 197 -19.79 16.14 -1.63
N ASP A 198 -18.65 15.60 -2.02
CA ASP A 198 -18.54 14.70 -3.16
C ASP A 198 -19.34 13.42 -2.93
N ASP A 199 -20.06 12.97 -3.96
CA ASP A 199 -20.58 11.61 -4.01
C ASP A 199 -19.41 10.66 -4.35
N THR A 200 -18.72 10.19 -3.32
CA THR A 200 -17.53 9.34 -3.48
C THR A 200 -17.84 8.04 -4.22
N ALA A 201 -19.01 7.44 -3.98
CA ALA A 201 -19.43 6.22 -4.68
C ALA A 201 -19.50 6.46 -6.20
N LYS A 202 -20.26 7.46 -6.63
CA LYS A 202 -20.38 7.81 -8.07
C LYS A 202 -19.04 8.25 -8.67
N ARG A 203 -18.21 8.94 -7.90
CA ARG A 203 -16.88 9.35 -8.35
C ARG A 203 -16.01 8.13 -8.69
N PHE A 204 -15.98 7.12 -7.83
CA PHE A 204 -15.21 5.90 -8.06
C PHE A 204 -15.84 5.03 -9.15
N GLU A 205 -17.17 4.94 -9.24
CA GLU A 205 -17.86 4.31 -10.38
C GLU A 205 -17.47 4.97 -11.71
N ALA A 206 -17.38 6.31 -11.75
CA ALA A 206 -16.92 7.04 -12.93
C ALA A 206 -15.45 6.77 -13.27
N TYR A 207 -14.61 6.39 -12.30
CA TYR A 207 -13.27 5.89 -12.53
C TYR A 207 -13.22 4.43 -12.96
N HIS A 208 -14.35 3.76 -13.16
CA HIS A 208 -14.48 2.34 -13.48
C HIS A 208 -14.06 1.39 -12.34
N TRP A 209 -14.20 1.81 -11.10
CA TRP A 209 -14.09 0.94 -9.95
C TRP A 209 -15.40 0.20 -9.69
N HIS A 210 -15.31 -0.99 -9.13
CA HIS A 210 -16.41 -1.64 -8.43
C HIS A 210 -16.56 -0.97 -7.05
N VAL A 211 -17.79 -0.64 -6.66
CA VAL A 211 -18.06 0.02 -5.39
C VAL A 211 -19.03 -0.83 -4.57
N VAL A 212 -18.57 -1.27 -3.40
CA VAL A 212 -19.47 -1.79 -2.36
C VAL A 212 -19.97 -0.59 -1.57
N HIS A 213 -21.24 -0.27 -1.79
CA HIS A 213 -21.87 0.88 -1.15
C HIS A 213 -21.94 0.73 0.36
N GLU A 214 -22.01 1.84 1.04
CA GLU A 214 -21.88 2.06 2.48
C GLU A 214 -22.36 0.87 3.35
N ILE A 215 -21.40 0.21 3.98
CA ILE A 215 -21.63 -0.85 4.95
C ILE A 215 -21.41 -0.33 6.38
N ASP A 216 -21.98 -1.00 7.38
CA ASP A 216 -21.61 -0.76 8.78
C ASP A 216 -20.18 -1.29 9.03
N GLY A 217 -19.22 -0.36 9.20
CA GLY A 217 -17.81 -0.67 9.49
C GLY A 217 -17.56 -1.24 10.90
N HIS A 218 -18.61 -1.41 11.71
CA HIS A 218 -18.57 -2.06 13.01
C HIS A 218 -19.32 -3.40 13.04
N ASP A 219 -19.88 -3.85 11.90
CA ASP A 219 -20.45 -5.19 11.73
C ASP A 219 -19.47 -6.12 11.01
N PRO A 220 -18.84 -7.08 11.71
CA PRO A 220 -17.90 -8.02 11.10
C PRO A 220 -18.48 -8.86 9.97
N GLN A 221 -19.78 -9.15 9.99
CA GLN A 221 -20.40 -9.95 8.94
C GLN A 221 -20.60 -9.13 7.65
N ALA A 222 -20.99 -7.85 7.81
CA ALA A 222 -21.06 -6.92 6.68
C ALA A 222 -19.69 -6.70 6.05
N ILE A 223 -18.64 -6.51 6.88
CA ILE A 223 -17.25 -6.34 6.42
C ILE A 223 -16.78 -7.59 5.66
N LYS A 224 -16.97 -8.77 6.22
CA LYS A 224 -16.59 -10.04 5.59
C LYS A 224 -17.23 -10.22 4.22
N LYS A 225 -18.55 -10.03 4.14
CA LYS A 225 -19.31 -10.12 2.88
C LYS A 225 -18.80 -9.11 1.85
N ALA A 226 -18.49 -7.88 2.26
CA ALA A 226 -17.97 -6.85 1.38
C ALA A 226 -16.59 -7.20 0.81
N ILE A 227 -15.71 -7.81 1.61
CA ILE A 227 -14.40 -8.26 1.14
C ILE A 227 -14.56 -9.43 0.15
N GLU A 228 -15.43 -10.41 0.45
CA GLU A 228 -15.72 -11.53 -0.45
C GLU A 228 -16.29 -11.04 -1.79
N GLU A 229 -17.18 -10.05 -1.76
CA GLU A 229 -17.73 -9.40 -2.96
C GLU A 229 -16.64 -8.69 -3.78
N ALA A 230 -15.78 -7.92 -3.11
CA ALA A 230 -14.67 -7.21 -3.76
C ALA A 230 -13.65 -8.18 -4.38
N GLN A 231 -13.32 -9.28 -3.71
CA GLN A 231 -12.41 -10.30 -4.24
C GLN A 231 -12.99 -11.09 -5.43
N ALA A 232 -14.31 -11.15 -5.55
CA ALA A 232 -14.97 -11.80 -6.70
C ALA A 232 -14.88 -10.98 -7.98
N VAL A 233 -14.58 -9.68 -7.89
CA VAL A 233 -14.41 -8.77 -9.03
C VAL A 233 -12.95 -8.76 -9.45
N THR A 234 -12.63 -9.31 -10.61
CA THR A 234 -11.24 -9.54 -11.06
C THR A 234 -10.77 -8.61 -12.17
N ASP A 235 -11.68 -7.84 -12.77
CA ASP A 235 -11.43 -7.02 -13.96
C ASP A 235 -11.33 -5.51 -13.66
N LYS A 236 -11.56 -5.10 -12.43
CA LYS A 236 -11.47 -3.70 -11.98
C LYS A 236 -11.17 -3.61 -10.48
N PRO A 237 -10.56 -2.52 -10.01
CA PRO A 237 -10.34 -2.30 -8.58
C PRO A 237 -11.66 -2.13 -7.83
N SER A 238 -11.66 -2.44 -6.54
CA SER A 238 -12.85 -2.33 -5.68
C SER A 238 -12.65 -1.30 -4.57
N LEU A 239 -13.70 -0.51 -4.30
CA LEU A 239 -13.79 0.37 -3.14
C LEU A 239 -14.91 -0.13 -2.22
N ILE A 240 -14.58 -0.40 -0.96
CA ILE A 240 -15.55 -0.70 0.09
C ILE A 240 -15.74 0.56 0.93
N ILE A 241 -16.92 1.14 0.93
CA ILE A 241 -17.25 2.32 1.75
C ILE A 241 -17.76 1.85 3.10
N CYS A 242 -16.98 2.11 4.15
CA CYS A 242 -17.26 1.66 5.50
C CYS A 242 -17.71 2.85 6.37
N ARG A 243 -18.97 2.86 6.78
CA ARG A 243 -19.45 3.83 7.76
C ARG A 243 -18.88 3.47 9.12
N THR A 244 -18.09 4.35 9.70
CA THR A 244 -17.47 4.16 11.01
C THR A 244 -17.74 5.33 11.95
N THR A 245 -17.30 5.18 13.19
CA THR A 245 -17.31 6.25 14.18
C THR A 245 -15.88 6.49 14.63
N ILE A 246 -15.32 7.66 14.29
CA ILE A 246 -14.01 8.04 14.80
C ILE A 246 -13.99 8.04 16.32
N GLY A 247 -12.93 7.52 16.97
CA GLY A 247 -12.86 7.40 18.41
C GLY A 247 -13.90 6.44 19.03
N PHE A 248 -14.31 5.41 18.27
CA PHE A 248 -15.31 4.42 18.69
C PHE A 248 -15.04 3.87 20.10
N GLY A 249 -16.07 3.91 20.93
CA GLY A 249 -16.01 3.47 22.34
C GLY A 249 -15.71 4.59 23.34
N SER A 250 -15.30 5.80 22.88
CA SER A 250 -15.15 6.96 23.76
C SER A 250 -16.52 7.57 24.06
N PRO A 251 -16.97 7.64 25.34
CA PRO A 251 -18.31 8.16 25.66
C PRO A 251 -18.53 9.62 25.28
N ASN A 252 -17.50 10.45 25.39
CA ASN A 252 -17.63 11.89 25.20
C ASN A 252 -17.01 12.40 23.91
N LYS A 253 -16.05 11.67 23.29
CA LYS A 253 -15.26 12.12 22.14
C LYS A 253 -15.49 11.30 20.85
N ALA A 254 -16.26 10.19 20.91
CA ALA A 254 -16.60 9.45 19.70
C ALA A 254 -17.41 10.31 18.74
N GLY A 255 -17.09 10.23 17.44
CA GLY A 255 -17.73 11.02 16.39
C GLY A 255 -17.34 12.51 16.37
N LYS A 256 -16.25 12.90 17.07
CA LYS A 256 -15.81 14.30 17.17
C LYS A 256 -14.34 14.46 16.81
N GLU A 257 -13.98 15.65 16.33
CA GLU A 257 -12.62 16.06 15.97
C GLU A 257 -11.64 15.97 17.14
N GLU A 258 -12.11 16.10 18.38
CA GLU A 258 -11.28 15.99 19.59
C GLU A 258 -10.63 14.62 19.74
N SER A 259 -11.16 13.55 19.11
CA SER A 259 -10.55 12.23 19.06
C SER A 259 -9.61 12.06 17.86
N HIS A 260 -9.62 12.98 16.89
CA HIS A 260 -8.86 12.85 15.65
C HIS A 260 -7.35 12.88 15.90
N GLY A 261 -6.82 13.99 16.44
CA GLY A 261 -5.39 14.28 16.46
C GLY A 261 -4.79 14.60 17.83
N ALA A 262 -5.44 14.21 18.91
CA ALA A 262 -4.98 14.42 20.27
C ALA A 262 -5.23 13.22 21.17
N ALA A 263 -4.43 13.11 22.25
CA ALA A 263 -4.69 12.13 23.30
C ALA A 263 -6.09 12.35 23.91
N LEU A 264 -6.80 11.26 24.23
CA LEU A 264 -8.15 11.32 24.79
C LEU A 264 -8.18 11.99 26.17
N GLY A 265 -7.09 11.89 26.94
CA GLY A 265 -7.01 12.25 28.34
C GLY A 265 -7.29 11.06 29.25
N GLU A 266 -6.63 11.01 30.43
CA GLU A 266 -6.66 9.87 31.32
C GLU A 266 -8.07 9.48 31.76
N GLU A 267 -8.92 10.47 32.07
CA GLU A 267 -10.32 10.25 32.46
C GLU A 267 -11.11 9.62 31.31
N GLU A 268 -10.96 10.15 30.08
CA GLU A 268 -11.68 9.61 28.92
C GLU A 268 -11.18 8.22 28.53
N VAL A 269 -9.88 7.93 28.65
CA VAL A 269 -9.34 6.58 28.46
C VAL A 269 -9.96 5.60 29.46
N ALA A 270 -10.11 5.97 30.72
CA ALA A 270 -10.74 5.14 31.73
C ALA A 270 -12.23 4.88 31.43
N LEU A 271 -12.96 5.91 31.00
CA LEU A 271 -14.36 5.80 30.57
C LEU A 271 -14.51 4.93 29.32
N THR A 272 -13.59 5.09 28.34
CA THR A 272 -13.55 4.29 27.11
C THR A 272 -13.33 2.81 27.42
N ARG A 273 -12.39 2.47 28.30
CA ARG A 273 -12.20 1.08 28.77
C ARG A 273 -13.49 0.50 29.35
N LYS A 274 -14.17 1.25 30.22
CA LYS A 274 -15.42 0.83 30.79
C LYS A 274 -16.52 0.61 29.75
N GLN A 275 -16.65 1.53 28.79
CA GLN A 275 -17.62 1.45 27.69
C GLN A 275 -17.39 0.25 26.78
N LEU A 276 -16.12 -0.05 26.48
CA LEU A 276 -15.71 -1.20 25.66
C LEU A 276 -15.77 -2.54 26.44
N GLY A 277 -15.97 -2.51 27.77
CA GLY A 277 -15.84 -3.70 28.62
C GLY A 277 -14.40 -4.21 28.75
N TRP A 278 -13.42 -3.38 28.47
CA TRP A 278 -11.99 -3.72 28.50
C TRP A 278 -11.41 -3.47 29.89
N ASN A 279 -11.39 -4.50 30.74
CA ASN A 279 -11.01 -4.39 32.14
C ASN A 279 -9.51 -4.64 32.42
N HIS A 280 -8.65 -4.48 31.41
CA HIS A 280 -7.22 -4.70 31.56
C HIS A 280 -6.47 -3.37 31.71
N PRO A 281 -5.38 -3.34 32.48
CA PRO A 281 -4.51 -2.16 32.58
C PRO A 281 -3.94 -1.70 31.24
N PRO A 282 -3.39 -0.47 31.15
CA PRO A 282 -2.71 -0.02 29.96
C PRO A 282 -1.60 -0.98 29.50
N PHE A 283 -1.56 -1.27 28.19
CA PHE A 283 -0.60 -2.17 27.55
C PHE A 283 -0.66 -3.64 28.05
N GLU A 284 -1.72 -4.04 28.72
CA GLU A 284 -1.93 -5.43 29.12
C GLU A 284 -2.94 -6.08 28.19
N ILE A 285 -2.49 -7.05 27.39
CA ILE A 285 -3.33 -7.82 26.47
C ILE A 285 -3.43 -9.26 26.96
N PRO A 286 -4.64 -9.81 27.11
CA PRO A 286 -4.85 -11.20 27.51
C PRO A 286 -4.15 -12.20 26.57
N LYS A 287 -3.64 -13.29 27.14
CA LYS A 287 -2.93 -14.34 26.37
C LYS A 287 -3.81 -15.00 25.31
N GLU A 288 -5.11 -15.13 25.58
CA GLU A 288 -6.10 -15.67 24.64
C GLU A 288 -6.27 -14.77 23.41
N ILE A 289 -6.15 -13.45 23.57
CA ILE A 289 -6.19 -12.50 22.48
C ILE A 289 -4.91 -12.59 21.64
N TYR A 290 -3.74 -12.63 22.26
CA TYR A 290 -2.48 -12.89 21.51
C TYR A 290 -2.54 -14.19 20.72
N ARG A 291 -3.07 -15.29 21.29
CA ARG A 291 -3.21 -16.56 20.57
C ARG A 291 -4.14 -16.47 19.36
N ALA A 292 -5.16 -15.63 19.44
CA ALA A 292 -6.10 -15.48 18.33
C ALA A 292 -5.56 -14.59 17.20
N TRP A 293 -4.69 -13.64 17.56
CA TRP A 293 -4.02 -12.79 16.60
C TRP A 293 -2.75 -13.42 15.99
N ASP A 294 -2.16 -14.42 16.67
CA ASP A 294 -0.91 -15.04 16.24
C ASP A 294 -1.00 -15.61 14.82
N ALA A 295 -0.33 -14.95 13.90
CA ALA A 295 -0.34 -15.30 12.48
C ALA A 295 0.83 -16.22 12.06
N HIS A 296 1.73 -16.63 12.97
CA HIS A 296 2.91 -17.42 12.61
C HIS A 296 2.55 -18.73 11.91
N GLU A 297 1.67 -19.56 12.50
CA GLU A 297 1.31 -20.86 11.92
C GLU A 297 0.56 -20.69 10.59
N LYS A 298 -0.38 -19.73 10.52
CA LYS A 298 -1.16 -19.44 9.30
C LYS A 298 -0.24 -18.92 8.18
N GLY A 299 0.66 -17.99 8.52
CA GLY A 299 1.61 -17.41 7.59
C GLY A 299 2.62 -18.43 7.07
N GLU A 300 3.18 -19.23 7.95
CA GLU A 300 4.11 -20.32 7.58
C GLU A 300 3.45 -21.31 6.61
N LYS A 301 2.22 -21.74 6.88
CA LYS A 301 1.46 -22.63 5.98
C LYS A 301 1.21 -22.00 4.62
N ALA A 302 0.82 -20.72 4.58
CA ALA A 302 0.56 -20.01 3.33
C ALA A 302 1.83 -19.89 2.50
N GLN A 303 2.94 -19.51 3.11
CA GLN A 303 4.22 -19.41 2.44
C GLN A 303 4.76 -20.76 2.02
N GLN A 304 4.62 -21.82 2.83
CA GLN A 304 5.06 -23.18 2.48
C GLN A 304 4.28 -23.70 1.26
N SER A 305 2.97 -23.48 1.22
CA SER A 305 2.16 -23.83 0.04
C SER A 305 2.64 -23.10 -1.22
N TRP A 306 3.01 -21.82 -1.09
CA TRP A 306 3.60 -21.08 -2.20
C TRP A 306 4.99 -21.61 -2.60
N LYS A 307 5.85 -21.95 -1.64
CA LYS A 307 7.17 -22.58 -1.91
C LYS A 307 7.04 -23.88 -2.69
N GLU A 308 6.04 -24.70 -2.39
CA GLU A 308 5.75 -25.94 -3.11
C GLU A 308 5.31 -25.67 -4.56
N LYS A 309 4.40 -24.70 -4.76
CA LYS A 309 4.00 -24.23 -6.11
C LYS A 309 5.22 -23.71 -6.89
N PHE A 310 6.05 -22.89 -6.25
CA PHE A 310 7.25 -22.35 -6.89
C PHE A 310 8.30 -23.41 -7.22
N ALA A 311 8.44 -24.43 -6.39
CA ALA A 311 9.31 -25.58 -6.67
C ALA A 311 8.84 -26.37 -7.92
N ALA A 312 7.54 -26.60 -8.05
CA ALA A 312 6.96 -27.21 -9.24
C ALA A 312 7.12 -26.32 -10.48
N TYR A 313 6.89 -25.02 -10.34
CA TYR A 313 7.14 -24.02 -11.39
C TYR A 313 8.60 -24.04 -11.85
N LYS A 314 9.56 -24.07 -10.93
CA LYS A 314 11.01 -24.12 -11.23
C LYS A 314 11.40 -25.38 -12.01
N GLN A 315 10.73 -26.51 -11.78
CA GLN A 315 10.96 -27.72 -12.55
C GLN A 315 10.39 -27.62 -13.98
N ALA A 316 9.20 -27.02 -14.13
CA ALA A 316 8.53 -26.88 -15.41
C ALA A 316 9.09 -25.74 -16.28
N HIS A 317 9.51 -24.63 -15.63
CA HIS A 317 9.93 -23.38 -16.27
C HIS A 317 11.22 -22.82 -15.64
N PRO A 318 12.37 -23.52 -15.73
CA PRO A 318 13.58 -23.16 -14.99
C PRO A 318 14.14 -21.78 -15.32
N GLU A 319 14.06 -21.34 -16.57
CA GLU A 319 14.55 -20.03 -17.00
C GLU A 319 13.68 -18.88 -16.45
N LEU A 320 12.36 -19.03 -16.53
CA LEU A 320 11.43 -18.05 -15.95
C LEU A 320 11.56 -17.97 -14.43
N ALA A 321 11.73 -19.11 -13.76
CA ALA A 321 11.94 -19.16 -12.31
C ALA A 321 13.24 -18.47 -11.88
N ALA A 322 14.33 -18.67 -12.65
CA ALA A 322 15.59 -17.99 -12.41
C ALA A 322 15.47 -16.48 -12.59
N GLU A 323 14.82 -16.05 -13.67
CA GLU A 323 14.59 -14.63 -13.96
C GLU A 323 13.67 -13.97 -12.91
N PHE A 324 12.58 -14.64 -12.51
CA PHE A 324 11.72 -14.16 -11.42
C PHE A 324 12.52 -13.95 -10.12
N THR A 325 13.31 -14.97 -9.74
CA THR A 325 14.11 -14.90 -8.51
C THR A 325 15.13 -13.75 -8.58
N ARG A 326 15.84 -13.61 -9.72
CA ARG A 326 16.80 -12.54 -9.95
C ARG A 326 16.16 -11.16 -9.74
N ARG A 327 15.00 -10.93 -10.37
CA ARG A 327 14.30 -9.64 -10.26
C ARG A 327 13.81 -9.36 -8.84
N MET A 328 13.21 -10.37 -8.19
CA MET A 328 12.70 -10.20 -6.82
C MET A 328 13.83 -10.03 -5.80
N SER A 329 15.04 -10.50 -6.10
CA SER A 329 16.25 -10.24 -5.30
C SER A 329 16.96 -8.93 -5.67
N SER A 330 16.40 -8.13 -6.59
CA SER A 330 16.98 -6.87 -7.08
C SER A 330 18.37 -7.04 -7.70
N GLU A 331 18.70 -8.23 -8.20
CA GLU A 331 19.95 -8.50 -8.90
C GLU A 331 19.85 -8.06 -10.36
N LEU A 332 20.85 -7.36 -10.86
CA LEU A 332 20.92 -6.97 -12.26
C LEU A 332 21.31 -8.16 -13.17
N PRO A 333 20.97 -8.14 -14.48
CA PRO A 333 21.43 -9.15 -15.42
C PRO A 333 22.95 -9.29 -15.43
N ALA A 334 23.45 -10.51 -15.60
CA ALA A 334 24.88 -10.82 -15.49
C ALA A 334 25.77 -10.02 -16.48
N ASP A 335 25.23 -9.64 -17.62
CA ASP A 335 25.90 -8.87 -18.68
C ASP A 335 25.64 -7.35 -18.59
N TRP A 336 24.90 -6.90 -17.57
CA TRP A 336 24.55 -5.49 -17.42
C TRP A 336 25.76 -4.56 -17.39
N GLN A 337 26.77 -4.88 -16.56
CA GLN A 337 27.96 -4.03 -16.44
C GLN A 337 28.70 -3.88 -17.78
N LYS A 338 28.83 -5.00 -18.51
CA LYS A 338 29.45 -4.98 -19.84
C LYS A 338 28.64 -4.13 -20.82
N THR A 339 27.32 -4.27 -20.85
CA THR A 339 26.44 -3.48 -21.72
C THR A 339 26.56 -1.98 -21.41
N ALA A 340 26.63 -1.60 -20.14
CA ALA A 340 26.79 -0.22 -19.72
C ALA A 340 28.15 0.35 -20.13
N ASP A 341 29.24 -0.40 -19.87
CA ASP A 341 30.60 0.02 -20.20
C ASP A 341 30.81 0.15 -21.70
N ASP A 342 30.34 -0.82 -22.49
CA ASP A 342 30.41 -0.80 -23.96
C ASP A 342 29.68 0.44 -24.54
N TYR A 343 28.50 0.76 -23.99
CA TYR A 343 27.75 1.94 -24.43
C TYR A 343 28.46 3.25 -24.07
N ILE A 344 29.01 3.36 -22.86
CA ILE A 344 29.80 4.52 -22.45
C ILE A 344 31.05 4.69 -23.36
N ALA A 345 31.80 3.62 -23.60
CA ALA A 345 32.97 3.63 -24.47
C ALA A 345 32.60 4.07 -25.87
N LYS A 346 31.48 3.60 -26.43
CA LYS A 346 30.94 4.05 -27.71
C LYS A 346 30.67 5.55 -27.73
N LEU A 347 30.01 6.10 -26.72
CA LEU A 347 29.70 7.53 -26.63
C LEU A 347 30.98 8.39 -26.56
N GLN A 348 32.02 7.88 -25.89
CA GLN A 348 33.31 8.55 -25.80
C GLN A 348 34.09 8.54 -27.14
N SER A 349 34.01 7.43 -27.90
CA SER A 349 34.69 7.31 -29.20
C SER A 349 33.94 7.99 -30.32
N GLU A 350 32.61 8.10 -30.23
CA GLU A 350 31.74 8.70 -31.25
C GLU A 350 30.90 9.85 -30.65
N PRO A 351 31.53 10.95 -30.23
CA PRO A 351 30.79 12.03 -29.58
C PRO A 351 29.83 12.71 -30.56
N ALA A 352 28.59 12.92 -30.14
CA ALA A 352 27.58 13.57 -30.98
C ALA A 352 26.97 14.79 -30.27
N LYS A 353 26.77 15.87 -31.02
CA LYS A 353 26.04 17.05 -30.54
C LYS A 353 24.53 16.85 -30.78
N ILE A 354 23.81 16.35 -29.80
CA ILE A 354 22.37 16.06 -29.87
C ILE A 354 21.63 16.66 -28.71
N ALA A 355 20.30 16.82 -28.83
CA ALA A 355 19.45 17.25 -27.73
C ALA A 355 19.47 16.20 -26.59
N SER A 356 19.40 16.66 -25.33
CA SER A 356 19.41 15.79 -24.15
C SER A 356 18.33 14.70 -24.18
N ARG A 357 17.10 15.05 -24.61
CA ARG A 357 16.03 14.07 -24.83
C ARG A 357 16.39 12.95 -25.81
N LYS A 358 17.18 13.27 -26.86
CA LYS A 358 17.65 12.29 -27.85
C LYS A 358 18.75 11.41 -27.24
N ALA A 359 19.64 11.98 -26.46
CA ALA A 359 20.64 11.23 -25.71
C ALA A 359 19.97 10.24 -24.74
N SER A 360 18.94 10.69 -24.01
CA SER A 360 18.12 9.83 -23.14
C SER A 360 17.45 8.68 -23.92
N GLN A 361 16.80 8.97 -25.05
CA GLN A 361 16.19 7.93 -25.90
C GLN A 361 17.24 6.92 -26.41
N ASN A 362 18.42 7.40 -26.79
CA ASN A 362 19.49 6.51 -27.24
C ASN A 362 19.95 5.57 -26.12
N ALA A 363 20.04 6.06 -24.87
CA ALA A 363 20.31 5.24 -23.70
C ALA A 363 19.18 4.23 -23.44
N LEU A 364 17.92 4.66 -23.50
CA LEU A 364 16.76 3.76 -23.38
C LEU A 364 16.75 2.64 -24.43
N ASN A 365 17.16 2.94 -25.67
CA ASN A 365 17.25 1.94 -26.75
C ASN A 365 18.33 0.87 -26.49
N VAL A 366 19.34 1.16 -25.67
CA VAL A 366 20.40 0.22 -25.30
C VAL A 366 20.06 -0.50 -23.99
N TYR A 367 19.66 0.24 -22.98
CA TYR A 367 19.43 -0.28 -21.64
C TYR A 367 18.08 -0.98 -21.49
N GLY A 368 17.05 -0.52 -22.18
CA GLY A 368 15.73 -1.13 -22.11
C GLY A 368 15.71 -2.62 -22.46
N PRO A 369 16.33 -3.05 -23.60
CA PRO A 369 16.44 -4.48 -23.91
C PRO A 369 17.33 -5.27 -22.93
N ALA A 370 18.29 -4.62 -22.27
CA ALA A 370 19.20 -5.24 -21.32
C ALA A 370 18.61 -5.34 -19.90
N LEU A 371 17.54 -4.64 -19.61
CA LEU A 371 16.85 -4.60 -18.32
C LEU A 371 15.37 -4.96 -18.51
N PRO A 372 15.01 -6.24 -18.61
CA PRO A 372 13.61 -6.66 -18.80
C PRO A 372 12.69 -6.27 -17.63
N GLU A 373 13.24 -5.92 -16.47
CA GLU A 373 12.57 -5.33 -15.33
C GLU A 373 12.30 -3.83 -15.42
N PHE A 374 12.72 -3.16 -16.52
CA PHE A 374 12.56 -1.73 -16.67
C PHE A 374 11.12 -1.39 -17.05
N LEU A 375 10.41 -0.67 -16.18
CA LEU A 375 8.98 -0.36 -16.30
C LEU A 375 8.73 1.11 -16.01
N GLY A 376 8.14 1.84 -16.94
CA GLY A 376 7.86 3.25 -16.68
C GLY A 376 7.26 3.98 -17.87
N GLY A 377 7.35 5.31 -17.87
CA GLY A 377 6.75 6.13 -18.91
C GLY A 377 6.85 7.63 -18.64
N SER A 378 5.93 8.38 -19.21
CA SER A 378 5.87 9.82 -19.02
C SER A 378 4.44 10.33 -18.81
N ALA A 379 4.33 11.54 -18.25
CA ALA A 379 3.06 12.24 -18.06
C ALA A 379 2.63 12.94 -19.35
N ASP A 380 2.12 12.15 -20.32
CA ASP A 380 1.61 12.60 -21.63
C ASP A 380 2.61 13.38 -22.50
N LEU A 381 3.91 13.10 -22.35
CA LEU A 381 4.98 13.84 -23.02
C LEU A 381 5.85 12.97 -23.92
N ALA A 382 5.47 11.73 -24.20
CA ALA A 382 6.31 10.76 -24.92
C ALA A 382 6.89 11.29 -26.26
N PRO A 383 6.15 12.00 -27.12
CA PRO A 383 6.73 12.58 -28.34
C PRO A 383 7.72 13.74 -28.07
N SER A 384 7.55 14.45 -26.97
CA SER A 384 8.35 15.63 -26.61
C SER A 384 9.63 15.27 -25.89
N ASN A 385 9.56 14.34 -24.94
CA ASN A 385 10.71 13.89 -24.14
C ASN A 385 11.38 12.62 -24.66
N LEU A 386 10.81 12.00 -25.70
CA LEU A 386 11.32 10.80 -26.39
C LEU A 386 11.49 9.59 -25.44
N THR A 387 10.53 9.36 -24.56
CA THR A 387 10.56 8.24 -23.60
C THR A 387 10.11 6.90 -24.19
N ILE A 388 9.43 6.90 -25.33
CA ILE A 388 9.16 5.67 -26.07
C ILE A 388 10.45 5.27 -26.79
N TRP A 389 10.90 4.05 -26.55
CA TRP A 389 12.09 3.46 -27.10
C TRP A 389 11.76 2.19 -27.93
N LYS A 390 12.72 1.71 -28.70
CA LYS A 390 12.52 0.52 -29.54
C LYS A 390 12.35 -0.72 -28.62
N GLY A 391 11.17 -1.29 -28.61
CA GLY A 391 10.79 -2.40 -27.71
C GLY A 391 9.88 -1.98 -26.55
N SER A 392 9.45 -0.71 -26.51
CA SER A 392 8.36 -0.32 -25.62
C SER A 392 7.06 -1.01 -26.01
N VAL A 393 6.42 -1.68 -25.06
CA VAL A 393 5.10 -2.29 -25.16
C VAL A 393 4.20 -1.70 -24.09
N SER A 394 3.11 -1.10 -24.52
CA SER A 394 2.18 -0.40 -23.60
C SER A 394 1.41 -1.37 -22.72
N LEU A 395 1.31 -1.10 -21.42
CA LEU A 395 0.41 -1.82 -20.51
C LEU A 395 -1.09 -1.71 -20.89
N LYS A 396 -1.44 -0.72 -21.75
CA LYS A 396 -2.77 -0.60 -22.33
C LYS A 396 -3.05 -1.71 -23.34
N GLU A 397 -2.04 -2.14 -24.07
CA GLU A 397 -2.14 -3.15 -25.13
C GLU A 397 -1.89 -4.55 -24.58
N GLU A 398 -0.92 -4.68 -23.68
CA GLU A 398 -0.47 -5.95 -23.13
C GLU A 398 -0.10 -5.80 -21.66
N ALA A 399 -0.69 -6.62 -20.80
CA ALA A 399 -0.43 -6.57 -19.35
C ALA A 399 1.04 -6.91 -18.99
N ALA A 400 1.72 -7.70 -19.84
CA ALA A 400 3.14 -8.04 -19.72
C ALA A 400 4.08 -6.95 -20.24
N GLY A 401 3.55 -5.79 -20.69
CA GLY A 401 4.32 -4.69 -21.26
C GLY A 401 5.27 -4.02 -20.27
N ASN A 402 5.95 -2.98 -20.76
CA ASN A 402 6.99 -2.27 -20.02
C ASN A 402 6.84 -0.74 -20.07
N TYR A 403 5.77 -0.24 -20.69
CA TYR A 403 5.52 1.20 -20.82
C TYR A 403 4.15 1.58 -20.25
N ILE A 404 4.17 2.58 -19.35
CA ILE A 404 2.96 3.10 -18.71
C ILE A 404 2.63 4.48 -19.31
N HIS A 405 1.45 4.60 -19.90
CA HIS A 405 0.87 5.88 -20.28
C HIS A 405 0.18 6.51 -19.06
N TYR A 406 0.91 7.32 -18.31
CA TYR A 406 0.37 7.96 -17.12
C TYR A 406 -0.70 9.02 -17.42
N GLY A 407 -0.71 9.59 -18.63
CA GLY A 407 -1.50 10.78 -18.94
C GLY A 407 -0.97 12.01 -18.16
N VAL A 408 -1.72 13.11 -18.13
CA VAL A 408 -1.31 14.33 -17.41
C VAL A 408 -1.54 14.13 -15.90
N ARG A 409 -0.65 13.37 -15.25
CA ARG A 409 -0.69 12.96 -13.84
C ARG A 409 0.71 12.92 -13.24
N GLU A 410 1.42 14.04 -13.26
CA GLU A 410 2.84 14.11 -12.88
C GLU A 410 3.07 13.67 -11.43
N PHE A 411 2.23 14.10 -10.52
CA PHE A 411 2.34 13.77 -9.10
C PHE A 411 1.99 12.30 -8.85
N GLY A 412 0.86 11.85 -9.38
CA GLY A 412 0.43 10.44 -9.32
C GLY A 412 1.46 9.50 -9.95
N MET A 413 2.04 9.87 -11.11
CA MET A 413 3.09 9.12 -11.78
C MET A 413 4.27 8.83 -10.85
N THR A 414 4.76 9.84 -10.15
CA THR A 414 5.92 9.70 -9.26
C THR A 414 5.60 8.81 -8.06
N ALA A 415 4.44 8.99 -7.43
CA ALA A 415 4.03 8.18 -6.30
C ALA A 415 3.71 6.72 -6.70
N ILE A 416 3.10 6.50 -7.87
CA ILE A 416 2.89 5.16 -8.42
C ILE A 416 4.23 4.46 -8.67
N ALA A 417 5.22 5.17 -9.22
CA ALA A 417 6.57 4.62 -9.42
C ALA A 417 7.24 4.23 -8.10
N ASN A 418 7.05 5.01 -7.03
CA ASN A 418 7.51 4.61 -5.70
C ASN A 418 6.90 3.27 -5.26
N GLY A 419 5.59 3.09 -5.48
CA GLY A 419 4.92 1.81 -5.19
C GLY A 419 5.49 0.65 -6.02
N ILE A 420 5.71 0.83 -7.32
CA ILE A 420 6.32 -0.18 -8.19
C ILE A 420 7.71 -0.57 -7.66
N SER A 421 8.53 0.42 -7.28
CA SER A 421 9.87 0.18 -6.72
C SER A 421 9.84 -0.62 -5.43
N MET A 422 8.97 -0.25 -4.50
CA MET A 422 8.86 -0.92 -3.19
C MET A 422 8.24 -2.31 -3.28
N HIS A 423 7.42 -2.57 -4.30
CA HIS A 423 6.92 -3.92 -4.56
C HIS A 423 8.05 -4.90 -4.86
N GLY A 424 9.05 -4.46 -5.60
CA GLY A 424 10.12 -5.29 -6.13
C GLY A 424 9.80 -5.90 -7.49
N GLY A 425 10.82 -6.47 -8.14
CA GLY A 425 10.71 -7.12 -9.46
C GLY A 425 10.80 -6.15 -10.64
N PHE A 426 10.76 -4.84 -10.41
CA PHE A 426 10.88 -3.80 -11.43
C PHE A 426 11.81 -2.67 -11.01
N ILE A 427 12.41 -2.04 -12.02
CA ILE A 427 13.13 -0.76 -11.92
C ILE A 427 12.23 0.29 -12.59
N PRO A 428 11.49 1.10 -11.85
CA PRO A 428 10.62 2.10 -12.44
C PRO A 428 11.40 3.31 -12.95
N TYR A 429 10.91 3.91 -14.04
CA TYR A 429 11.36 5.22 -14.48
C TYR A 429 10.16 6.12 -14.81
N THR A 430 10.33 7.41 -14.58
CA THR A 430 9.33 8.43 -14.88
C THR A 430 10.00 9.60 -15.59
N CYS A 431 9.27 10.22 -16.49
CA CYS A 431 9.79 11.38 -17.20
C CYS A 431 8.70 12.45 -17.39
N LEU A 432 9.11 13.69 -17.20
CA LEU A 432 8.31 14.87 -17.51
C LEU A 432 9.19 15.95 -18.16
N LEU A 433 8.58 16.95 -18.79
CA LEU A 433 9.32 18.14 -19.20
C LEU A 433 9.57 19.00 -17.97
N TYR A 434 10.84 19.40 -17.84
CA TYR A 434 11.22 20.32 -16.80
C TYR A 434 10.66 21.72 -17.13
N THR A 435 9.67 22.15 -16.39
CA THR A 435 8.97 23.42 -16.60
C THR A 435 9.22 24.45 -15.52
N SER A 436 9.83 24.05 -14.38
CA SER A 436 10.14 24.94 -13.29
C SER A 436 11.64 25.15 -13.17
N PRO A 437 12.13 26.38 -13.09
CA PRO A 437 13.55 26.64 -12.87
C PRO A 437 13.96 26.02 -11.52
N SER A 438 14.95 25.14 -11.56
CA SER A 438 15.60 24.63 -10.36
C SER A 438 16.73 25.58 -9.97
N PRO A 439 17.08 25.69 -8.69
CA PRO A 439 18.28 26.39 -8.27
C PRO A 439 19.58 25.89 -8.93
N ARG A 440 19.53 24.74 -9.62
CA ARG A 440 20.66 24.19 -10.39
C ARG A 440 20.72 24.67 -11.84
N ASP A 441 19.69 25.36 -12.30
CA ASP A 441 19.58 25.85 -13.69
C ASP A 441 19.87 27.34 -13.82
N VAL A 442 20.31 27.97 -12.71
CA VAL A 442 20.69 29.39 -12.63
C VAL A 442 22.20 29.52 -12.49
#